data_2e46413182f956e0405ea01c814b683d
#
_entry.id   2e46413182f956e0405ea01c814b683d
#
_cell.length_a   1.000
_cell.length_b   1.000
_cell.length_c   1.000
_cell.angle_alpha   90.00
_cell.angle_beta   90.00
_cell.angle_gamma   90.00
#
_symmetry.space_group_name_H-M   'P 1'
#
loop_
_entity.id
_entity.type
_entity.pdbx_description
1 polymer ?
#
loop_
_entity_poly.entity_id
_entity_poly.type
_entity_poly.pdbx_seq_one_letter_code
_entity_poly.pdbx_strand_id
1 'polypeptide(L)'
;MLRFAILELLSHKLLSGYELKKRFGGSIVFFWRAAHSQIYPELKRMEAEGFVAGDKVPHPWRPTKKVYAITEAGTRELVRWLRERTDIQAVKDEMMLKCFAFDLIPPEEAARQIDHHKTLHDRQLLRYREIERDLTQKHGDPLQTSDPIMFWNGLTLQYAIAFEQMYIEWCMSALSQLAAFHARVVGLGARAETPDRAVDVVAGAGGAAA
;
A
#
# COMPACT_ATOMS: atom_id res chain seq x y z
N MET A 1 -4.27 17.69 -2.31
CA MET A 1 -3.87 16.76 -1.21
C MET A 1 -2.43 17.00 -0.73
N LEU A 2 -1.38 17.09 -1.62
CA LEU A 2 0.01 17.32 -1.20
C LEU A 2 0.20 18.58 -0.33
N ARG A 3 -0.52 19.66 -0.63
CA ARG A 3 -0.56 20.89 0.17
C ARG A 3 -0.87 20.60 1.65
N PHE A 4 -1.91 19.84 1.94
CA PHE A 4 -2.34 19.56 3.32
C PHE A 4 -1.34 18.66 4.06
N ALA A 5 -0.70 17.72 3.37
CA ALA A 5 0.38 16.93 3.95
C ALA A 5 1.63 17.78 4.28
N ILE A 6 1.93 18.80 3.48
CA ILE A 6 2.99 19.78 3.79
C ILE A 6 2.58 20.67 4.97
N LEU A 7 1.35 21.20 4.99
CA LEU A 7 0.85 22.03 6.09
C LEU A 7 0.83 21.26 7.41
N GLU A 8 0.43 19.99 7.40
CA GLU A 8 0.46 19.12 8.58
C GLU A 8 1.88 19.00 9.14
N LEU A 9 2.87 18.66 8.31
CA LEU A 9 4.26 18.57 8.75
C LEU A 9 4.81 19.90 9.29
N LEU A 10 4.43 21.02 8.67
CA LEU A 10 4.87 22.36 9.08
C LEU A 10 4.09 22.88 10.30
N SER A 11 2.93 22.33 10.65
CA SER A 11 2.19 22.72 11.85
C SER A 11 2.92 22.37 13.16
N HIS A 12 3.83 21.38 13.09
CA HIS A 12 4.57 20.90 14.25
C HIS A 12 5.97 21.53 14.37
N LYS A 13 6.59 21.93 13.24
CA LYS A 13 7.95 22.51 13.25
C LYS A 13 8.36 23.12 11.92
N LEU A 14 9.37 23.98 11.99
CA LEU A 14 10.06 24.51 10.83
C LEU A 14 10.80 23.41 10.09
N LEU A 15 10.64 23.30 8.76
CA LEU A 15 11.31 22.30 7.94
C LEU A 15 11.82 22.90 6.64
N SER A 16 13.01 22.47 6.20
CA SER A 16 13.46 22.74 4.84
C SER A 16 12.79 21.82 3.83
N GLY A 17 12.83 22.17 2.55
CA GLY A 17 12.34 21.30 1.49
C GLY A 17 13.02 19.92 1.47
N TYR A 18 14.29 19.84 1.85
CA TYR A 18 15.00 18.56 2.01
C TYR A 18 14.46 17.72 3.17
N GLU A 19 14.19 18.35 4.32
CA GLU A 19 13.63 17.65 5.49
C GLU A 19 12.19 17.21 5.23
N LEU A 20 11.39 18.01 4.53
CA LEU A 20 10.07 17.61 4.05
C LEU A 20 10.19 16.37 3.15
N LYS A 21 11.09 16.40 2.14
CA LYS A 21 11.35 15.24 1.28
C LYS A 21 11.70 13.98 2.08
N LYS A 22 12.58 14.10 3.09
CA LYS A 22 12.97 12.99 3.95
C LYS A 22 11.78 12.44 4.78
N ARG A 23 10.91 13.33 5.28
CA ARG A 23 9.72 12.94 6.05
C ARG A 23 8.65 12.30 5.17
N PHE A 24 8.47 12.79 3.95
CA PHE A 24 7.64 12.12 2.95
C PHE A 24 8.16 10.73 2.57
N GLY A 25 9.46 10.44 2.72
CA GLY A 25 10.05 9.10 2.61
C GLY A 25 9.91 8.23 3.88
N GLY A 26 9.38 8.78 4.97
CA GLY A 26 9.21 8.15 6.28
C GLY A 26 7.76 7.81 6.62
N SER A 27 7.17 8.57 7.56
CA SER A 27 5.87 8.25 8.20
C SER A 27 4.62 8.55 7.37
N ILE A 28 4.63 9.57 6.49
CA ILE A 28 3.46 9.91 5.65
C ILE A 28 3.33 9.00 4.42
N VAL A 29 4.41 8.34 4.02
CA VAL A 29 4.44 7.38 2.89
C VAL A 29 3.45 6.22 3.06
N PHE A 30 2.99 5.94 4.27
CA PHE A 30 2.10 4.82 4.57
C PHE A 30 0.81 4.84 3.74
N PHE A 31 0.28 6.03 3.46
CA PHE A 31 -0.95 6.20 2.66
C PHE A 31 -0.85 7.30 1.59
N TRP A 32 0.32 7.99 1.49
CA TRP A 32 0.50 9.06 0.53
C TRP A 32 1.88 9.00 -0.15
N ARG A 33 1.95 8.41 -1.35
CA ARG A 33 3.13 8.48 -2.21
C ARG A 33 3.10 9.77 -3.02
N ALA A 34 3.67 10.85 -2.48
CA ALA A 34 3.95 12.05 -3.28
C ALA A 34 5.22 11.82 -4.11
N ALA A 35 5.17 12.15 -5.39
CA ALA A 35 6.40 12.23 -6.16
C ALA A 35 7.28 13.35 -5.56
N HIS A 36 8.50 13.02 -5.17
CA HIS A 36 9.45 13.96 -4.56
C HIS A 36 9.68 15.23 -5.41
N SER A 37 9.51 15.12 -6.74
CA SER A 37 9.58 16.23 -7.68
C SER A 37 8.48 17.29 -7.50
N GLN A 38 7.36 16.94 -6.85
CA GLN A 38 6.22 17.86 -6.65
C GLN A 38 6.34 18.73 -5.39
N ILE A 39 7.22 18.37 -4.43
CA ILE A 39 7.35 19.08 -3.16
C ILE A 39 7.80 20.54 -3.34
N TYR A 40 8.86 20.77 -4.10
CA TYR A 40 9.39 22.13 -4.30
C TYR A 40 8.45 23.05 -5.11
N PRO A 41 7.83 22.59 -6.22
CA PRO A 41 6.80 23.35 -6.91
C PRO A 41 5.61 23.69 -6.01
N GLU A 42 5.17 22.75 -5.18
CA GLU A 42 4.05 22.98 -4.26
C GLU A 42 4.41 23.99 -3.18
N LEU A 43 5.60 23.90 -2.56
CA LEU A 43 6.09 24.89 -1.59
C LEU A 43 6.14 26.30 -2.18
N LYS A 44 6.63 26.45 -3.42
CA LYS A 44 6.66 27.73 -4.11
C LYS A 44 5.26 28.31 -4.32
N ARG A 45 4.29 27.45 -4.69
CA ARG A 45 2.89 27.84 -4.86
C ARG A 45 2.28 28.28 -3.54
N MET A 46 2.48 27.48 -2.47
CA MET A 46 1.94 27.77 -1.13
C MET A 46 2.53 29.05 -0.54
N GLU A 47 3.80 29.35 -0.83
CA GLU A 47 4.45 30.60 -0.42
C GLU A 47 3.85 31.81 -1.16
N ALA A 48 3.58 31.69 -2.47
CA ALA A 48 2.93 32.73 -3.25
C ALA A 48 1.46 32.95 -2.80
N GLU A 49 0.78 31.92 -2.35
CA GLU A 49 -0.58 31.95 -1.79
C GLU A 49 -0.60 32.40 -0.32
N GLY A 50 0.56 32.58 0.31
CA GLY A 50 0.68 33.04 1.71
C GLY A 50 0.40 31.98 2.77
N PHE A 51 0.33 30.71 2.41
CA PHE A 51 0.07 29.62 3.36
C PHE A 51 1.33 29.18 4.12
N VAL A 52 2.49 29.39 3.54
CA VAL A 52 3.79 29.17 4.18
C VAL A 52 4.70 30.38 3.97
N ALA A 53 5.60 30.61 4.93
CA ALA A 53 6.69 31.59 4.82
C ALA A 53 8.02 30.86 4.77
N GLY A 54 8.89 31.28 3.87
CA GLY A 54 10.20 30.66 3.68
C GLY A 54 11.34 31.60 3.95
N ASP A 55 12.12 31.34 5.02
CA ASP A 55 13.28 32.12 5.43
C ASP A 55 14.60 31.48 4.98
N LYS A 56 15.52 32.30 4.51
CA LYS A 56 16.88 31.87 4.18
C LYS A 56 17.73 31.84 5.45
N VAL A 57 18.14 30.64 5.86
CA VAL A 57 19.05 30.46 7.00
C VAL A 57 20.47 30.26 6.44
N PRO A 58 21.37 31.25 6.66
CA PRO A 58 22.75 31.12 6.25
C PRO A 58 23.46 30.03 7.05
N HIS A 59 24.39 29.32 6.43
CA HIS A 59 25.21 28.33 7.10
C HIS A 59 26.68 28.61 6.78
N PRO A 60 27.59 28.65 7.76
CA PRO A 60 29.00 29.03 7.56
C PRO A 60 29.75 28.14 6.55
N TRP A 61 29.37 26.86 6.44
CA TRP A 61 30.12 25.84 5.69
C TRP A 61 29.26 25.05 4.71
N ARG A 62 27.99 25.46 4.47
CA ARG A 62 27.05 24.77 3.57
C ARG A 62 26.25 25.79 2.77
N PRO A 63 25.68 25.45 1.62
CA PRO A 63 24.77 26.34 0.90
C PRO A 63 23.62 26.81 1.81
N THR A 64 23.21 28.07 1.64
CA THR A 64 22.09 28.70 2.33
C THR A 64 20.85 27.78 2.25
N LYS A 65 20.30 27.44 3.41
CA LYS A 65 19.12 26.57 3.52
C LYS A 65 17.87 27.43 3.59
N LYS A 66 16.86 27.14 2.77
CA LYS A 66 15.54 27.73 2.92
C LYS A 66 14.69 26.86 3.85
N VAL A 67 14.19 27.44 4.93
CA VAL A 67 13.35 26.78 5.94
C VAL A 67 11.96 27.40 5.85
N TYR A 68 10.94 26.57 5.91
CA TYR A 68 9.54 26.96 5.78
C TYR A 68 8.82 26.84 7.12
N ALA A 69 7.93 27.79 7.38
CA ALA A 69 6.98 27.81 8.48
C ALA A 69 5.56 27.85 7.92
N ILE A 70 4.60 27.23 8.59
CA ILE A 70 3.18 27.45 8.33
C ILE A 70 2.82 28.88 8.80
N THR A 71 2.00 29.59 8.03
CA THR A 71 1.45 30.89 8.43
C THR A 71 0.11 30.71 9.14
N GLU A 72 -0.42 31.79 9.69
CA GLU A 72 -1.77 31.80 10.25
C GLU A 72 -2.84 31.47 9.18
N ALA A 73 -2.65 31.97 7.95
CA ALA A 73 -3.52 31.63 6.82
C ALA A 73 -3.41 30.15 6.45
N GLY A 74 -2.20 29.58 6.46
CA GLY A 74 -1.97 28.15 6.25
C GLY A 74 -2.62 27.29 7.32
N THR A 75 -2.55 27.72 8.57
CA THR A 75 -3.20 27.03 9.71
C THR A 75 -4.72 27.04 9.56
N ARG A 76 -5.32 28.20 9.23
CA ARG A 76 -6.76 28.28 8.95
C ARG A 76 -7.19 27.38 7.80
N GLU A 77 -6.42 27.33 6.74
CA GLU A 77 -6.69 26.46 5.57
C GLU A 77 -6.61 24.98 5.95
N LEU A 78 -5.61 24.57 6.72
CA LEU A 78 -5.48 23.19 7.22
C LEU A 78 -6.69 22.82 8.10
N VAL A 79 -7.06 23.68 9.05
CA VAL A 79 -8.22 23.44 9.94
C VAL A 79 -9.52 23.39 9.16
N ARG A 80 -9.70 24.23 8.14
CA ARG A 80 -10.86 24.20 7.26
C ARG A 80 -10.97 22.81 6.58
N TRP A 81 -9.88 22.34 5.98
CA TRP A 81 -9.83 21.05 5.31
C TRP A 81 -10.07 19.87 6.27
N LEU A 82 -9.52 19.91 7.49
CA LEU A 82 -9.73 18.86 8.50
C LEU A 82 -11.21 18.71 8.93
N ARG A 83 -12.03 19.75 8.74
CA ARG A 83 -13.48 19.74 9.04
C ARG A 83 -14.34 19.25 7.88
N GLU A 84 -13.78 19.15 6.70
CA GLU A 84 -14.48 18.64 5.52
C GLU A 84 -14.68 17.11 5.65
N ARG A 85 -15.84 16.64 5.21
CA ARG A 85 -16.12 15.20 5.15
C ARG A 85 -15.27 14.58 4.03
N THR A 86 -14.78 13.38 4.27
CA THR A 86 -13.99 12.63 3.29
C THR A 86 -14.85 11.53 2.69
N ASP A 87 -14.93 11.49 1.36
CA ASP A 87 -15.56 10.39 0.64
C ASP A 87 -14.63 9.19 0.52
N ILE A 88 -15.22 8.01 0.28
CA ILE A 88 -14.46 6.80 -0.03
C ILE A 88 -13.73 7.01 -1.37
N GLN A 89 -12.41 6.89 -1.32
CA GLN A 89 -11.58 6.99 -2.52
C GLN A 89 -11.52 5.63 -3.24
N ALA A 90 -11.63 5.64 -4.57
CA ALA A 90 -11.37 4.46 -5.36
C ALA A 90 -9.91 4.02 -5.21
N VAL A 91 -9.71 2.78 -4.83
CA VAL A 91 -8.36 2.20 -4.71
C VAL A 91 -7.82 1.89 -6.10
N LYS A 92 -6.69 2.50 -6.46
CA LYS A 92 -5.95 2.20 -7.69
C LYS A 92 -4.87 1.18 -7.33
N ASP A 93 -5.22 -0.08 -7.46
CA ASP A 93 -4.34 -1.20 -7.15
C ASP A 93 -3.99 -1.96 -8.42
N GLU A 94 -2.71 -1.93 -8.81
CA GLU A 94 -2.22 -2.58 -10.02
C GLU A 94 -2.33 -4.11 -9.93
N MET A 95 -2.10 -4.69 -8.74
CA MET A 95 -2.23 -6.15 -8.54
C MET A 95 -3.68 -6.59 -8.73
N MET A 96 -4.64 -5.84 -8.17
CA MET A 96 -6.06 -6.13 -8.37
C MET A 96 -6.46 -6.00 -9.84
N LEU A 97 -5.92 -5.00 -10.54
CA LEU A 97 -6.16 -4.87 -11.99
C LEU A 97 -5.57 -6.06 -12.76
N LYS A 98 -4.36 -6.52 -12.43
CA LYS A 98 -3.74 -7.70 -13.05
C LYS A 98 -4.53 -8.97 -12.79
N CYS A 99 -5.14 -9.12 -11.62
CA CYS A 99 -5.96 -10.30 -11.31
C CYS A 99 -7.12 -10.51 -12.28
N PHE A 100 -7.70 -9.44 -12.84
CA PHE A 100 -8.75 -9.54 -13.86
C PHE A 100 -8.26 -10.15 -15.20
N ALA A 101 -6.95 -10.23 -15.44
CA ALA A 101 -6.36 -10.70 -16.67
C ALA A 101 -5.38 -11.87 -16.45
N PHE A 102 -5.33 -12.47 -15.28
CA PHE A 102 -4.45 -13.61 -15.00
C PHE A 102 -4.84 -14.90 -15.72
N ASP A 103 -6.04 -14.96 -16.32
CA ASP A 103 -6.44 -16.03 -17.26
C ASP A 103 -5.61 -16.05 -18.55
N LEU A 104 -4.91 -14.95 -18.89
CA LEU A 104 -4.07 -14.83 -20.08
C LEU A 104 -2.65 -15.36 -19.88
N ILE A 105 -2.28 -15.77 -18.68
CA ILE A 105 -0.93 -16.29 -18.36
C ILE A 105 -1.03 -17.63 -17.64
N PRO A 106 0.05 -18.45 -17.64
CA PRO A 106 0.08 -19.69 -16.89
C PRO A 106 -0.19 -19.47 -15.39
N PRO A 107 -0.96 -20.36 -14.73
CA PRO A 107 -1.29 -20.23 -13.30
C PRO A 107 -0.05 -20.10 -12.40
N GLU A 108 1.06 -20.74 -12.75
CA GLU A 108 2.32 -20.66 -12.02
C GLU A 108 2.95 -19.26 -12.10
N GLU A 109 2.73 -18.54 -13.21
CA GLU A 109 3.19 -17.16 -13.35
C GLU A 109 2.33 -16.20 -12.53
N ALA A 110 1.01 -16.40 -12.56
CA ALA A 110 0.09 -15.65 -11.69
C ALA A 110 0.43 -15.87 -10.21
N ALA A 111 0.69 -17.13 -9.79
CA ALA A 111 1.12 -17.45 -8.44
C ALA A 111 2.41 -16.73 -8.05
N ARG A 112 3.42 -16.71 -8.94
CA ARG A 112 4.68 -15.99 -8.68
C ARG A 112 4.46 -14.49 -8.48
N GLN A 113 3.55 -13.87 -9.25
CA GLN A 113 3.23 -12.45 -9.09
C GLN A 113 2.58 -12.15 -7.72
N ILE A 114 1.62 -12.98 -7.31
CA ILE A 114 0.94 -12.85 -6.02
C ILE A 114 1.91 -13.07 -4.86
N ASP A 115 2.77 -14.09 -4.93
CA ASP A 115 3.75 -14.39 -3.88
C ASP A 115 4.82 -13.29 -3.76
N HIS A 116 5.30 -12.78 -4.90
CA HIS A 116 6.20 -11.61 -4.90
C HIS A 116 5.53 -10.41 -4.23
N HIS A 117 4.27 -10.14 -4.57
CA HIS A 117 3.52 -9.02 -4.00
C HIS A 117 3.32 -9.19 -2.49
N LYS A 118 2.97 -10.41 -2.04
CA LYS A 118 2.94 -10.77 -0.62
C LYS A 118 4.25 -10.44 0.09
N THR A 119 5.39 -10.84 -0.52
CA THR A 119 6.72 -10.56 0.05
C THR A 119 6.98 -9.06 0.24
N LEU A 120 6.48 -8.20 -0.65
CA LEU A 120 6.60 -6.75 -0.50
C LEU A 120 5.80 -6.24 0.71
N HIS A 121 4.58 -6.74 0.90
CA HIS A 121 3.73 -6.40 2.04
C HIS A 121 4.30 -6.95 3.37
N ASP A 122 4.85 -8.15 3.38
CA ASP A 122 5.55 -8.71 4.55
C ASP A 122 6.70 -7.79 5.02
N ARG A 123 7.53 -7.32 4.09
CA ARG A 123 8.63 -6.39 4.41
C ARG A 123 8.12 -5.06 4.95
N GLN A 124 7.02 -4.57 4.41
CA GLN A 124 6.42 -3.32 4.86
C GLN A 124 5.80 -3.47 6.25
N LEU A 125 5.12 -4.58 6.51
CA LEU A 125 4.57 -4.92 7.83
C LEU A 125 5.68 -5.00 8.89
N LEU A 126 6.79 -5.68 8.60
CA LEU A 126 7.93 -5.74 9.51
C LEU A 126 8.44 -4.34 9.87
N ARG A 127 8.58 -3.46 8.89
CA ARG A 127 9.00 -2.07 9.11
C ARG A 127 8.02 -1.30 10.01
N TYR A 128 6.70 -1.48 9.83
CA TYR A 128 5.71 -0.81 10.67
C TYR A 128 5.72 -1.35 12.10
N ARG A 129 5.91 -2.65 12.27
CA ARG A 129 6.08 -3.27 13.59
C ARG A 129 7.36 -2.81 14.32
N GLU A 130 8.43 -2.53 13.59
CA GLU A 130 9.64 -1.90 14.17
C GLU A 130 9.34 -0.49 14.66
N ILE A 131 8.64 0.32 13.87
CA ILE A 131 8.22 1.68 14.26
C ILE A 131 7.31 1.63 15.50
N GLU A 132 6.35 0.72 15.54
CA GLU A 132 5.44 0.52 16.68
C GLU A 132 6.22 0.19 17.95
N ARG A 133 7.16 -0.76 17.88
CA ARG A 133 8.02 -1.12 19.02
C ARG A 133 8.87 0.03 19.50
N ASP A 134 9.50 0.77 18.58
CA ASP A 134 10.33 1.92 18.91
C ASP A 134 9.52 3.05 19.59
N LEU A 135 8.31 3.31 19.10
CA LEU A 135 7.40 4.29 19.70
C LEU A 135 6.97 3.85 21.10
N THR A 136 6.54 2.60 21.24
CA THR A 136 6.09 2.04 22.53
C THR A 136 7.23 2.02 23.55
N GLN A 137 8.44 1.68 23.15
CA GLN A 137 9.60 1.66 24.05
C GLN A 137 10.00 3.06 24.52
N LYS A 138 9.88 4.08 23.67
CA LYS A 138 10.31 5.46 23.99
C LYS A 138 9.24 6.28 24.73
N HIS A 139 7.98 6.01 24.46
CA HIS A 139 6.88 6.89 24.84
C HIS A 139 5.71 6.16 25.53
N GLY A 140 5.77 4.84 25.68
CA GLY A 140 4.64 4.01 26.10
C GLY A 140 3.68 3.72 24.94
N ASP A 141 2.55 3.09 25.22
CA ASP A 141 1.53 2.79 24.22
C ASP A 141 0.96 4.08 23.63
N PRO A 142 1.12 4.33 22.32
CA PRO A 142 0.60 5.53 21.68
C PRO A 142 -0.91 5.71 21.80
N LEU A 143 -1.67 4.64 21.97
CA LEU A 143 -3.14 4.68 22.11
C LEU A 143 -3.60 4.93 23.53
N GLN A 144 -2.71 4.82 24.52
CA GLN A 144 -2.97 5.07 25.94
C GLN A 144 -2.36 6.39 26.44
N THR A 145 -1.87 7.23 25.53
CA THR A 145 -1.24 8.52 25.84
C THR A 145 -2.25 9.64 25.99
N SER A 146 -1.91 10.65 26.78
CA SER A 146 -2.61 11.94 26.82
C SER A 146 -2.10 12.96 25.79
N ASP A 147 -1.03 12.64 25.05
CA ASP A 147 -0.51 13.47 23.97
C ASP A 147 -1.36 13.26 22.70
N PRO A 148 -2.12 14.29 22.24
CA PRO A 148 -2.97 14.14 21.06
C PRO A 148 -2.17 13.78 19.78
N ILE A 149 -0.97 14.32 19.62
CA ILE A 149 -0.12 14.06 18.44
C ILE A 149 0.28 12.59 18.42
N MET A 150 0.73 12.07 19.55
CA MET A 150 1.12 10.68 19.70
C MET A 150 -0.06 9.74 19.46
N PHE A 151 -1.24 10.07 20.00
CA PHE A 151 -2.47 9.29 19.81
C PHE A 151 -2.86 9.15 18.32
N TRP A 152 -2.92 10.27 17.58
CA TRP A 152 -3.27 10.24 16.16
C TRP A 152 -2.20 9.54 15.31
N ASN A 153 -0.92 9.68 15.66
CA ASN A 153 0.16 8.92 15.01
C ASN A 153 0.03 7.41 15.28
N GLY A 154 -0.36 7.02 16.50
CA GLY A 154 -0.64 5.62 16.85
C GLY A 154 -1.78 5.04 16.02
N LEU A 155 -2.91 5.76 15.89
CA LEU A 155 -4.04 5.32 15.08
C LEU A 155 -3.69 5.16 13.60
N THR A 156 -2.92 6.10 13.04
CA THR A 156 -2.49 6.01 11.63
C THR A 156 -1.51 4.85 11.39
N LEU A 157 -0.63 4.57 12.35
CA LEU A 157 0.26 3.41 12.29
C LEU A 157 -0.52 2.10 12.42
N GLN A 158 -1.51 2.03 13.30
CA GLN A 158 -2.39 0.87 13.43
C GLN A 158 -3.15 0.58 12.14
N TYR A 159 -3.68 1.61 11.48
CA TYR A 159 -4.29 1.46 10.15
C TYR A 159 -3.30 0.88 9.13
N ALA A 160 -2.07 1.41 9.07
CA ALA A 160 -1.06 0.92 8.15
C ALA A 160 -0.71 -0.56 8.38
N ILE A 161 -0.57 -0.96 9.64
CA ILE A 161 -0.33 -2.36 10.03
C ILE A 161 -1.50 -3.25 9.61
N ALA A 162 -2.74 -2.85 9.90
CA ALA A 162 -3.93 -3.60 9.55
C ALA A 162 -4.09 -3.76 8.02
N PHE A 163 -3.75 -2.73 7.26
CA PHE A 163 -3.77 -2.78 5.79
C PHE A 163 -2.80 -3.82 5.25
N GLU A 164 -1.54 -3.84 5.72
CA GLU A 164 -0.54 -4.82 5.27
C GLU A 164 -0.95 -6.25 5.67
N GLN A 165 -1.49 -6.44 6.88
CA GLN A 165 -1.98 -7.74 7.33
C GLN A 165 -3.12 -8.26 6.46
N MET A 166 -4.13 -7.42 6.19
CA MET A 166 -5.24 -7.77 5.30
C MET A 166 -4.74 -8.17 3.91
N TYR A 167 -3.78 -7.44 3.37
CA TYR A 167 -3.24 -7.72 2.04
C TYR A 167 -2.46 -9.04 1.99
N ILE A 168 -1.66 -9.33 3.02
CA ILE A 168 -0.92 -10.60 3.17
C ILE A 168 -1.90 -11.76 3.26
N GLU A 169 -2.93 -11.64 4.08
CA GLU A 169 -3.99 -12.65 4.25
C GLU A 169 -4.72 -12.92 2.93
N TRP A 170 -5.04 -11.85 2.18
CA TRP A 170 -5.62 -11.98 0.85
C TRP A 170 -4.68 -12.73 -0.10
N CYS A 171 -3.38 -12.40 -0.16
CA CYS A 171 -2.40 -13.09 -1.01
C CYS A 171 -2.31 -14.59 -0.66
N MET A 172 -2.28 -14.93 0.63
CA MET A 172 -2.24 -16.33 1.08
C MET A 172 -3.50 -17.09 0.65
N SER A 173 -4.66 -16.47 0.82
CA SER A 173 -5.95 -17.03 0.39
C SER A 173 -6.01 -17.23 -1.14
N ALA A 174 -5.56 -16.23 -1.90
CA ALA A 174 -5.53 -16.26 -3.36
C ALA A 174 -4.61 -17.38 -3.88
N LEU A 175 -3.40 -17.54 -3.31
CA LEU A 175 -2.48 -18.63 -3.65
C LEU A 175 -3.08 -20.00 -3.37
N SER A 176 -3.73 -20.17 -2.22
CA SER A 176 -4.41 -21.43 -1.86
C SER A 176 -5.55 -21.76 -2.83
N GLN A 177 -6.37 -20.76 -3.17
CA GLN A 177 -7.48 -20.94 -4.12
C GLN A 177 -6.99 -21.23 -5.54
N LEU A 178 -5.90 -20.57 -5.98
CA LEU A 178 -5.29 -20.81 -7.29
C LEU A 178 -4.73 -22.23 -7.40
N ALA A 179 -4.07 -22.74 -6.35
CA ALA A 179 -3.59 -24.12 -6.30
C ALA A 179 -4.74 -25.12 -6.39
N ALA A 180 -5.83 -24.89 -5.65
CA ALA A 180 -7.03 -25.73 -5.68
C ALA A 180 -7.73 -25.67 -7.05
N PHE A 181 -7.78 -24.50 -7.68
CA PHE A 181 -8.32 -24.34 -9.03
C PHE A 181 -7.49 -25.12 -10.06
N HIS A 182 -6.17 -24.97 -10.03
CA HIS A 182 -5.25 -25.67 -10.93
C HIS A 182 -5.39 -27.20 -10.78
N ALA A 183 -5.44 -27.73 -9.57
CA ALA A 183 -5.65 -29.17 -9.32
C ALA A 183 -6.96 -29.67 -9.94
N ARG A 184 -8.05 -28.88 -9.87
CA ARG A 184 -9.34 -29.24 -10.51
C ARG A 184 -9.24 -29.27 -12.04
N VAL A 185 -8.59 -28.28 -12.65
CA VAL A 185 -8.46 -28.20 -14.11
C VAL A 185 -7.62 -29.35 -14.65
N VAL A 186 -6.48 -29.64 -14.01
CA VAL A 186 -5.61 -30.79 -14.39
C VAL A 186 -6.34 -32.12 -14.20
N GLY A 187 -7.08 -32.31 -13.10
CA GLY A 187 -7.86 -33.50 -12.83
C GLY A 187 -9.01 -33.73 -13.80
N LEU A 188 -9.62 -32.66 -14.34
CA LEU A 188 -10.62 -32.75 -15.40
C LEU A 188 -9.99 -33.11 -16.76
N GLY A 189 -8.82 -32.53 -17.09
CA GLY A 189 -8.07 -32.87 -18.31
C GLY A 189 -7.66 -34.36 -18.33
N ALA A 190 -7.14 -34.87 -17.20
CA ALA A 190 -6.75 -36.28 -17.08
C ALA A 190 -7.94 -37.28 -17.22
N ARG A 191 -9.14 -36.86 -16.80
CA ARG A 191 -10.37 -37.70 -16.98
C ARG A 191 -10.90 -37.66 -18.42
N ALA A 192 -10.68 -36.56 -19.13
CA ALA A 192 -11.09 -36.45 -20.53
C ALA A 192 -10.14 -37.22 -21.49
N GLU A 193 -8.90 -37.49 -21.09
CA GLU A 193 -7.91 -38.23 -21.86
C GLU A 193 -7.91 -39.74 -21.60
N THR A 194 -8.71 -40.26 -20.67
CA THR A 194 -8.95 -41.72 -20.53
C THR A 194 -10.10 -42.11 -21.46
N PRO A 195 -9.82 -42.68 -22.68
CA PRO A 195 -10.89 -43.24 -23.50
C PRO A 195 -11.47 -44.44 -22.75
N ASP A 196 -12.78 -44.48 -22.68
CA ASP A 196 -13.57 -45.62 -22.22
C ASP A 196 -13.22 -46.82 -23.14
N ARG A 197 -12.19 -47.59 -22.79
CA ARG A 197 -11.88 -48.87 -23.37
C ARG A 197 -12.72 -49.96 -22.71
N ALA A 198 -14.04 -49.85 -22.84
CA ALA A 198 -14.93 -50.97 -22.76
C ALA A 198 -15.29 -51.40 -24.21
N VAL A 199 -14.35 -52.06 -24.85
CA VAL A 199 -14.66 -52.76 -26.06
C VAL A 199 -15.45 -54.02 -25.67
N ASP A 200 -16.71 -54.04 -26.04
CA ASP A 200 -17.51 -55.25 -26.16
C ASP A 200 -16.82 -56.31 -27.02
N VAL A 201 -16.20 -57.26 -26.34
CA VAL A 201 -15.91 -58.55 -26.96
C VAL A 201 -17.07 -59.48 -26.59
N VAL A 202 -18.16 -59.38 -27.30
CA VAL A 202 -19.12 -60.47 -27.36
C VAL A 202 -18.94 -61.19 -28.69
N ALA A 203 -18.24 -62.30 -28.56
CA ALA A 203 -18.08 -63.27 -29.62
C ALA A 203 -19.43 -63.81 -30.12
N GLY A 204 -19.65 -63.69 -31.41
CA GLY A 204 -20.65 -64.50 -32.08
C GLY A 204 -20.16 -65.91 -32.15
N ALA A 205 -20.85 -66.80 -31.48
CA ALA A 205 -20.74 -68.22 -31.65
C ALA A 205 -22.11 -68.84 -32.01
N GLY A 206 -22.14 -69.52 -33.07
CA GLY A 206 -23.17 -70.46 -33.39
C GLY A 206 -24.23 -69.91 -34.33
N GLY A 207 -24.55 -70.61 -35.30
CA GLY A 207 -24.54 -72.00 -35.56
C GLY A 207 -25.04 -72.36 -36.97
N ALA A 208 -24.57 -73.44 -37.38
CA ALA A 208 -24.89 -74.08 -38.63
C ALA A 208 -26.33 -74.59 -38.67
N ALA A 209 -26.68 -74.86 -39.91
CA ALA A 209 -27.57 -75.91 -40.39
C ALA A 209 -28.83 -75.48 -41.15
N ALA A 210 -28.83 -75.86 -42.29
CA ALA A 210 -29.72 -76.43 -43.29
C ALA A 210 -29.87 -75.63 -44.55
#